data_df414304ac684191f7e5bab1724733e6
#
_entry.id   df414304ac684191f7e5bab1724733e6
#
_cell.length_a   1.000
_cell.length_b   1.000
_cell.length_c   1.000
_cell.angle_alpha   90.00
_cell.angle_beta   90.00
_cell.angle_gamma   90.00
#
_symmetry.space_group_name_H-M   'P 1'
#
loop_
_entity.id
_entity.type
_entity.pdbx_description
1 polymer ?
#
loop_
_entity_poly.entity_id
_entity_poly.type
_entity_poly.pdbx_seq_one_letter_code
_entity_poly.pdbx_strand_id
1 'polypeptide(L)'
;AFMCSLVATAGLSVALFSPPSPRAQIETFVFRTPLATFISTADSPTRDARLDWSSDGCSAPIIESTGRTFDFRNACRRHDFGYRNYSRLDNGTKWTSALRARVDAVFLKDMHAIARVDRE
;
A
#
# COMPACT_ATOMS: atom_id res chain seq x y z
N ALA A 1 35.00 54.37 9.30
CA ALA A 1 34.50 53.10 9.80
C ALA A 1 33.38 52.61 8.89
N PHE A 2 33.69 51.66 8.03
CA PHE A 2 32.69 51.01 7.19
C PHE A 2 32.05 49.89 8.01
N MET A 3 30.80 50.06 8.45
CA MET A 3 30.01 49.00 9.01
C MET A 3 29.46 48.14 7.82
N CYS A 4 30.05 46.97 7.65
CA CYS A 4 29.51 45.97 6.74
C CYS A 4 28.29 45.34 7.40
N SER A 5 27.08 45.77 7.02
CA SER A 5 25.86 45.07 7.41
C SER A 5 25.82 43.73 6.66
N LEU A 6 26.17 42.69 7.37
CA LEU A 6 25.85 41.33 6.94
C LEU A 6 24.32 41.15 7.02
N VAL A 7 23.65 41.32 5.91
CA VAL A 7 22.28 40.85 5.78
C VAL A 7 22.36 39.31 5.73
N ALA A 8 22.13 38.70 6.87
CA ALA A 8 21.88 37.26 6.89
C ALA A 8 20.55 37.00 6.19
N THR A 9 20.60 36.67 4.91
CA THR A 9 19.45 36.04 4.25
C THR A 9 19.27 34.69 4.90
N ALA A 10 18.31 34.58 5.81
CA ALA A 10 17.78 33.28 6.23
C ALA A 10 17.22 32.60 5.01
N GLY A 11 18.02 31.75 4.35
CA GLY A 11 17.50 30.89 3.30
C GLY A 11 16.45 30.00 3.91
N LEU A 12 15.20 30.17 3.51
CA LEU A 12 14.16 29.17 3.72
C LEU A 12 14.65 27.90 3.02
N SER A 13 15.24 26.98 3.80
CA SER A 13 15.43 25.61 3.37
C SER A 13 14.05 25.01 3.21
N VAL A 14 13.48 25.10 2.01
CA VAL A 14 12.38 24.23 1.63
C VAL A 14 12.98 22.83 1.63
N ALA A 15 12.71 22.06 2.70
CA ALA A 15 13.03 20.66 2.71
C ALA A 15 12.29 20.06 1.51
N LEU A 16 13.04 19.74 0.44
CA LEU A 16 12.52 18.98 -0.68
C LEU A 16 12.26 17.58 -0.15
N PHE A 17 11.01 17.33 0.28
CA PHE A 17 10.55 15.99 0.59
C PHE A 17 10.49 15.22 -0.71
N SER A 18 11.54 14.43 -0.97
CA SER A 18 11.46 13.41 -2.00
C SER A 18 10.44 12.37 -1.53
N PRO A 19 9.49 11.97 -2.38
CA PRO A 19 8.58 10.89 -2.03
C PRO A 19 9.39 9.63 -1.66
N PRO A 20 8.91 8.78 -0.76
CA PRO A 20 9.55 7.51 -0.45
C PRO A 20 9.80 6.70 -1.72
N SER A 21 10.83 5.86 -1.71
CA SER A 21 11.09 4.96 -2.83
C SER A 21 9.90 4.04 -3.10
N PRO A 22 9.73 3.54 -4.33
CA PRO A 22 8.68 2.55 -4.62
C PRO A 22 8.73 1.36 -3.66
N ARG A 23 9.91 0.83 -3.37
CA ARG A 23 10.08 -0.27 -2.42
C ARG A 23 9.55 0.07 -1.04
N ALA A 24 9.93 1.22 -0.50
CA ALA A 24 9.48 1.65 0.83
C ALA A 24 7.96 1.81 0.90
N GLN A 25 7.35 2.34 -0.16
CA GLN A 25 5.90 2.48 -0.23
C GLN A 25 5.18 1.13 -0.31
N ILE A 26 5.67 0.21 -1.14
CA ILE A 26 5.09 -1.14 -1.25
C ILE A 26 5.13 -1.83 0.12
N GLU A 27 6.27 -1.81 0.79
CA GLU A 27 6.44 -2.39 2.11
C GLU A 27 5.45 -1.80 3.12
N THR A 28 5.33 -0.47 3.15
CA THR A 28 4.43 0.24 4.05
C THR A 28 2.97 -0.09 3.76
N PHE A 29 2.54 -0.04 2.50
CA PHE A 29 1.14 -0.26 2.14
C PHE A 29 0.69 -1.71 2.31
N VAL A 30 1.57 -2.67 2.07
CA VAL A 30 1.23 -4.09 2.22
C VAL A 30 1.23 -4.50 3.69
N PHE A 31 2.26 -4.13 4.45
CA PHE A 31 2.51 -4.72 5.77
C PHE A 31 2.21 -3.83 6.97
N ARG A 32 2.15 -2.51 6.78
CA ARG A 32 2.11 -1.56 7.91
C ARG A 32 0.91 -0.63 7.91
N THR A 33 0.13 -0.61 6.85
CA THR A 33 -0.99 0.32 6.70
C THR A 33 -2.31 -0.38 7.00
N PRO A 34 -3.21 0.22 7.78
CA PRO A 34 -4.57 -0.30 7.91
C PRO A 34 -5.24 -0.42 6.55
N LEU A 35 -6.05 -1.45 6.34
CA LEU A 35 -6.68 -1.70 5.05
C LEU A 35 -7.51 -0.50 4.56
N ALA A 36 -8.29 0.12 5.44
CA ALA A 36 -9.09 1.30 5.07
C ALA A 36 -8.22 2.46 4.58
N THR A 37 -7.07 2.69 5.19
CA THR A 37 -6.11 3.73 4.76
C THR A 37 -5.48 3.37 3.42
N PHE A 38 -5.13 2.10 3.22
CA PHE A 38 -4.65 1.63 1.91
C PHE A 38 -5.67 1.92 0.81
N ILE A 39 -6.93 1.60 1.04
CA ILE A 39 -8.01 1.82 0.06
C ILE A 39 -8.19 3.32 -0.22
N SER A 40 -8.20 4.18 0.80
CA SER A 40 -8.27 5.63 0.60
C SER A 40 -7.13 6.14 -0.27
N THR A 41 -5.92 5.64 -0.05
CA THR A 41 -4.75 6.00 -0.84
C THR A 41 -4.86 5.49 -2.28
N ALA A 42 -5.29 4.24 -2.45
CA ALA A 42 -5.48 3.64 -3.77
C ALA A 42 -6.52 4.39 -4.61
N ASP A 43 -7.51 4.98 -3.97
CA ASP A 43 -8.56 5.77 -4.65
C ASP A 43 -8.20 7.24 -4.79
N SER A 44 -7.09 7.69 -4.21
CA SER A 44 -6.65 9.09 -4.28
C SER A 44 -6.06 9.43 -5.64
N PRO A 45 -6.40 10.59 -6.21
CA PRO A 45 -5.77 11.06 -7.44
C PRO A 45 -4.28 11.44 -7.25
N THR A 46 -3.83 11.59 -5.99
CA THR A 46 -2.44 11.93 -5.66
C THR A 46 -1.58 10.70 -5.35
N ARG A 47 -2.13 9.50 -5.52
CA ARG A 47 -1.38 8.25 -5.35
C ARG A 47 -0.16 8.24 -6.27
N ASP A 48 0.90 7.55 -5.86
CA ASP A 48 2.14 7.50 -6.62
C ASP A 48 1.95 6.71 -7.92
N ALA A 49 2.06 7.39 -9.05
CA ALA A 49 1.87 6.80 -10.38
C ALA A 49 2.96 5.78 -10.76
N ARG A 50 4.06 5.71 -10.02
CA ARG A 50 5.12 4.70 -10.24
C ARG A 50 4.69 3.30 -9.80
N LEU A 51 3.64 3.20 -8.97
CA LEU A 51 3.13 1.94 -8.45
C LEU A 51 1.93 1.45 -9.27
N ASP A 52 1.76 0.14 -9.30
CA ASP A 52 0.60 -0.49 -9.93
C ASP A 52 -0.53 -0.63 -8.92
N TRP A 53 -1.57 0.17 -9.09
CA TRP A 53 -2.77 0.17 -8.24
C TRP A 53 -3.92 -0.63 -8.83
N SER A 54 -3.71 -1.28 -9.96
CA SER A 54 -4.75 -2.06 -10.64
C SER A 54 -5.12 -3.32 -9.87
N SER A 55 -6.37 -3.70 -9.94
CA SER A 55 -6.90 -4.92 -9.31
C SER A 55 -8.16 -5.35 -10.02
N ASP A 56 -8.40 -6.65 -10.09
CA ASP A 56 -9.67 -7.23 -10.52
C ASP A 56 -10.66 -7.45 -9.36
N GLY A 57 -10.22 -7.19 -8.14
CA GLY A 57 -11.06 -7.16 -6.95
C GLY A 57 -11.69 -8.50 -6.57
N CYS A 58 -11.04 -9.63 -6.85
CA CYS A 58 -11.60 -10.98 -6.72
C CYS A 58 -12.88 -11.16 -7.57
N SER A 59 -12.77 -11.85 -8.66
CA SER A 59 -13.87 -12.03 -9.64
C SER A 59 -15.04 -12.86 -9.13
N ALA A 60 -14.95 -13.51 -7.96
CA ALA A 60 -16.02 -14.33 -7.40
C ALA A 60 -16.19 -14.09 -5.90
N PRO A 61 -17.43 -14.00 -5.39
CA PRO A 61 -17.66 -13.93 -3.96
C PRO A 61 -17.20 -15.23 -3.29
N ILE A 62 -16.55 -15.10 -2.12
CA ILE A 62 -16.19 -16.25 -1.30
C ILE A 62 -17.37 -16.58 -0.41
N ILE A 63 -17.84 -17.83 -0.49
CA ILE A 63 -18.98 -18.33 0.27
C ILE A 63 -18.44 -19.19 1.40
N GLU A 64 -18.75 -18.84 2.65
CA GLU A 64 -18.41 -19.70 3.79
C GLU A 64 -19.37 -20.90 3.92
N SER A 65 -19.02 -21.86 4.78
CA SER A 65 -19.78 -23.10 4.99
C SER A 65 -21.22 -22.88 5.48
N THR A 66 -21.54 -21.71 6.03
CA THR A 66 -22.90 -21.33 6.45
C THR A 66 -23.73 -20.69 5.33
N GLY A 67 -23.20 -20.58 4.12
CA GLY A 67 -23.86 -19.92 3.00
C GLY A 67 -23.77 -18.39 3.00
N ARG A 68 -23.05 -17.80 3.97
CA ARG A 68 -22.84 -16.35 4.00
C ARG A 68 -21.81 -15.95 2.95
N THR A 69 -22.07 -14.85 2.25
CA THR A 69 -21.12 -14.23 1.33
C THR A 69 -20.53 -12.97 1.95
N PHE A 70 -19.25 -12.75 1.73
CA PHE A 70 -18.54 -11.55 2.18
C PHE A 70 -17.98 -10.80 0.99
N ASP A 71 -17.94 -9.49 1.09
CA ASP A 71 -17.27 -8.64 0.10
C ASP A 71 -15.80 -8.49 0.48
N PHE A 72 -14.93 -9.27 -0.14
CA PHE A 72 -13.49 -9.23 0.10
C PHE A 72 -12.72 -8.36 -0.91
N ARG A 73 -13.40 -7.54 -1.71
CA ARG A 73 -12.75 -6.77 -2.77
C ARG A 73 -11.60 -5.91 -2.26
N ASN A 74 -11.75 -5.28 -1.11
CA ASN A 74 -10.68 -4.45 -0.54
C ASN A 74 -9.46 -5.28 -0.12
N ALA A 75 -9.67 -6.45 0.48
CA ALA A 75 -8.60 -7.39 0.79
C ALA A 75 -7.88 -7.85 -0.49
N CYS A 76 -8.64 -8.17 -1.53
CA CYS A 76 -8.09 -8.55 -2.83
C CYS A 76 -7.32 -7.42 -3.50
N ARG A 77 -7.75 -6.18 -3.37
CA ARG A 77 -7.03 -5.02 -3.92
C ARG A 77 -5.65 -4.89 -3.29
N ARG A 78 -5.53 -5.03 -1.98
CA ARG A 78 -4.21 -4.99 -1.32
C ARG A 78 -3.35 -6.20 -1.69
N HIS A 79 -3.94 -7.37 -1.80
CA HIS A 79 -3.23 -8.58 -2.23
C HIS A 79 -2.68 -8.42 -3.65
N ASP A 80 -3.50 -7.96 -4.60
CA ASP A 80 -3.08 -7.68 -5.97
C ASP A 80 -1.98 -6.62 -6.01
N PHE A 81 -2.11 -5.57 -5.21
CA PHE A 81 -1.08 -4.53 -5.10
C PHE A 81 0.27 -5.14 -4.68
N GLY A 82 0.27 -5.98 -3.67
CA GLY A 82 1.49 -6.66 -3.21
C GLY A 82 2.11 -7.52 -4.31
N TYR A 83 1.32 -8.38 -4.92
CA TYR A 83 1.79 -9.30 -5.98
C TYR A 83 2.30 -8.55 -7.21
N ARG A 84 1.56 -7.58 -7.69
CA ARG A 84 1.91 -6.85 -8.92
C ARG A 84 3.14 -5.98 -8.75
N ASN A 85 3.28 -5.32 -7.60
CA ASN A 85 4.41 -4.43 -7.37
C ASN A 85 5.68 -5.19 -6.97
N TYR A 86 5.60 -6.15 -6.06
CA TYR A 86 6.77 -6.94 -5.69
C TYR A 86 7.31 -7.79 -6.85
N SER A 87 6.44 -8.33 -7.70
CA SER A 87 6.88 -9.13 -8.85
C SER A 87 7.63 -8.31 -9.90
N ARG A 88 7.44 -6.99 -9.91
CA ARG A 88 8.14 -6.07 -10.83
C ARG A 88 9.36 -5.40 -10.21
N LEU A 89 9.37 -5.26 -8.89
CA LEU A 89 10.45 -4.61 -8.17
C LEU A 89 11.77 -5.34 -8.43
N ASP A 90 12.82 -4.60 -8.77
CA ASP A 90 14.14 -5.16 -9.06
C ASP A 90 14.08 -6.32 -10.10
N ASN A 91 13.25 -6.18 -11.13
CA ASN A 91 13.01 -7.20 -12.16
C ASN A 91 12.54 -8.55 -11.61
N GLY A 92 11.84 -8.55 -10.48
CA GLY A 92 11.32 -9.75 -9.84
C GLY A 92 12.34 -10.58 -9.09
N THR A 93 13.59 -10.11 -8.97
CA THR A 93 14.69 -10.89 -8.35
C THR A 93 14.46 -11.18 -6.87
N LYS A 94 13.65 -10.36 -6.20
CA LYS A 94 13.34 -10.51 -4.76
C LYS A 94 11.94 -11.08 -4.50
N TRP A 95 11.22 -11.43 -5.55
CA TRP A 95 9.90 -12.04 -5.45
C TRP A 95 10.03 -13.53 -5.14
N THR A 96 10.27 -13.84 -3.86
CA THR A 96 10.52 -15.20 -3.36
C THR A 96 9.24 -15.86 -2.84
N SER A 97 9.28 -17.17 -2.67
CA SER A 97 8.18 -17.91 -2.02
C SER A 97 7.91 -17.42 -0.60
N ALA A 98 8.96 -17.04 0.13
CA ALA A 98 8.82 -16.49 1.49
C ALA A 98 8.09 -15.14 1.47
N LEU A 99 8.41 -14.25 0.53
CA LEU A 99 7.73 -12.96 0.40
C LEU A 99 6.27 -13.14 -0.03
N ARG A 100 6.01 -14.05 -0.99
CA ARG A 100 4.63 -14.39 -1.37
C ARG A 100 3.82 -14.88 -0.19
N ALA A 101 4.38 -15.76 0.64
CA ALA A 101 3.71 -16.25 1.83
C ALA A 101 3.38 -15.14 2.82
N ARG A 102 4.25 -14.14 2.97
CA ARG A 102 3.99 -12.97 3.82
C ARG A 102 2.84 -12.11 3.28
N VAL A 103 2.80 -11.89 1.97
CA VAL A 103 1.70 -11.14 1.32
C VAL A 103 0.39 -11.91 1.46
N ASP A 104 0.41 -13.22 1.25
CA ASP A 104 -0.76 -14.08 1.42
C ASP A 104 -1.27 -14.09 2.87
N ALA A 105 -0.37 -14.01 3.86
CA ALA A 105 -0.75 -13.92 5.27
C ALA A 105 -1.50 -12.62 5.59
N VAL A 106 -1.10 -11.50 4.98
CA VAL A 106 -1.85 -10.24 5.09
C VAL A 106 -3.24 -10.37 4.46
N PHE A 107 -3.34 -11.00 3.30
CA PHE A 107 -4.61 -11.24 2.64
C PHE A 107 -5.57 -12.05 3.54
N LEU A 108 -5.08 -13.11 4.13
CA LEU A 108 -5.87 -13.93 5.07
C LEU A 108 -6.32 -13.11 6.29
N LYS A 109 -5.43 -12.33 6.86
CA LYS A 109 -5.74 -11.43 7.99
C LYS A 109 -6.81 -10.41 7.62
N ASP A 110 -6.72 -9.81 6.45
CA ASP A 110 -7.69 -8.83 5.97
C ASP A 110 -9.06 -9.47 5.76
N MET A 111 -9.12 -10.66 5.16
CA MET A 111 -10.37 -11.41 4.99
C MET A 111 -11.02 -11.75 6.32
N HIS A 112 -10.25 -12.20 7.31
CA HIS A 112 -10.78 -12.49 8.64
C HIS A 112 -11.31 -11.23 9.32
N ALA A 113 -10.64 -10.10 9.18
CA ALA A 113 -11.10 -8.84 9.75
C ALA A 113 -12.43 -8.38 9.14
N ILE A 114 -12.59 -8.50 7.83
CA ILE A 114 -13.83 -8.17 7.12
C ILE A 114 -14.96 -9.11 7.59
N ALA A 115 -14.72 -10.40 7.62
CA ALA A 115 -15.73 -11.39 8.03
C ALA A 115 -16.17 -11.19 9.49
N ARG A 116 -15.26 -10.78 10.37
CA ARG A 116 -15.57 -10.51 11.77
C ARG A 116 -16.48 -9.28 11.93
N VAL A 117 -16.20 -8.19 11.22
CA VAL A 117 -17.02 -6.97 11.24
C VAL A 117 -18.42 -7.26 10.71
N ASP A 118 -18.54 -8.02 9.63
CA ASP A 118 -19.84 -8.35 9.05
C ASP A 118 -20.68 -9.27 9.93
N ARG A 119 -20.11 -9.91 10.95
CA ARG A 119 -20.82 -10.75 11.92
C ARG A 119 -21.36 -9.98 13.13
N GLU A 120 -20.87 -8.77 13.34
CA GLU A 120 -21.35 -7.87 14.39
C GLU A 120 -22.54 -7.05 13.88
#